data_816ddd1b80bdc287eefa577e36b263a4
#
_entry.id   816ddd1b80bdc287eefa577e36b263a4
#
_cell.length_a   1.000
_cell.length_b   1.000
_cell.length_c   1.000
_cell.angle_alpha   90.00
_cell.angle_beta   90.00
_cell.angle_gamma   90.00
#
_symmetry.space_group_name_H-M   'P 1'
#
loop_
_entity.id
_entity.type
_entity.pdbx_description
1 polymer ?
#
loop_
_entity_poly.entity_id
_entity_poly.type
_entity_poly.pdbx_seq_one_letter_code
_entity_poly.pdbx_strand_id
1 'polypeptide(L)'
;MLVLPRRWASRCAAAVALAGAIAVPLFVLVATGQGQSEVTVIERSGELLLRHGTPYLAEPHTVAEYTPYLPGMALFGLPRALLGSDGWPVRMLGDARVWCAAAFFGCLVAAVGPHRTRLRLRLRLRREHRRRHRGGPVLASGPAVGPVGPQVGTQVAALIASPPVALPLCVSGVDLPLTGLCCLALALAGRARPLGAGAALALACTLKWTAWPAVAVVAALLAATAGRRAAVRATATAVAGTAAIVLPGALRAPGPLVQQVFAFPTGRGGLPTPASSPLPGRILADLGPAGWYTSLTLLLLAGLAVAASLALRPPRDATGAANRLALGLGLAFLLAPAGRFGYLALPALLVLLARLSARDRPGADRARTATAVPAVPAPSVRAPALLAPPPRAGGCVRPAPRRPTTPVPARPRQPARAPARTTATATATATAFPRTEVVTTP
;
A
#
# COMPACT_ATOMS: atom_id res chain seq x y z
N MET A 1 11.64 39.77 -20.85
CA MET A 1 11.43 38.70 -19.87
C MET A 1 10.10 38.02 -20.12
N LEU A 2 10.10 36.78 -20.66
CA LEU A 2 8.89 35.97 -20.85
C LEU A 2 8.39 35.47 -19.50
N VAL A 3 7.35 36.12 -18.97
CA VAL A 3 6.69 35.64 -17.71
C VAL A 3 5.82 34.43 -18.05
N LEU A 4 6.34 33.24 -17.86
CA LEU A 4 5.59 31.98 -18.00
C LEU A 4 4.40 31.98 -17.02
N PRO A 5 3.19 31.55 -17.47
CA PRO A 5 2.06 31.35 -16.58
C PRO A 5 2.44 30.46 -15.39
N ARG A 6 2.04 30.81 -14.17
CA ARG A 6 2.41 30.08 -12.91
C ARG A 6 2.33 28.54 -13.01
N ARG A 7 1.36 28.00 -13.75
CA ARG A 7 1.20 26.54 -13.97
C ARG A 7 2.29 25.93 -14.86
N TRP A 8 2.85 26.68 -15.80
CA TRP A 8 3.96 26.24 -16.63
C TRP A 8 5.27 26.34 -15.85
N ALA A 9 5.46 27.43 -15.12
CA ALA A 9 6.63 27.61 -14.26
C ALA A 9 6.75 26.47 -13.22
N SER A 10 5.64 26.08 -12.56
CA SER A 10 5.66 24.96 -11.61
C SER A 10 5.94 23.60 -12.24
N ARG A 11 5.48 23.35 -13.46
CA ARG A 11 5.77 22.11 -14.20
C ARG A 11 7.22 22.06 -14.65
N CYS A 12 7.75 23.17 -15.17
CA CYS A 12 9.16 23.25 -15.56
C CYS A 12 10.07 23.09 -14.33
N ALA A 13 9.77 23.72 -13.22
CA ALA A 13 10.52 23.56 -11.97
C ALA A 13 10.51 22.09 -11.49
N ALA A 14 9.35 21.42 -11.54
CA ALA A 14 9.24 20.02 -11.19
C ALA A 14 10.04 19.11 -12.15
N ALA A 15 10.00 19.37 -13.44
CA ALA A 15 10.76 18.63 -14.46
C ALA A 15 12.28 18.81 -14.26
N VAL A 16 12.73 20.04 -14.03
CA VAL A 16 14.14 20.37 -13.75
C VAL A 16 14.60 19.70 -12.46
N ALA A 17 13.77 19.74 -11.40
CA ALA A 17 14.10 19.08 -10.13
C ALA A 17 14.23 17.55 -10.29
N LEU A 18 13.31 16.91 -11.01
CA LEU A 18 13.36 15.47 -11.27
C LEU A 18 14.53 15.10 -12.19
N ALA A 19 14.81 15.91 -13.22
CA ALA A 19 15.95 15.70 -14.10
C ALA A 19 17.27 15.80 -13.33
N GLY A 20 17.45 16.87 -12.55
CA GLY A 20 18.68 17.10 -11.78
C GLY A 20 18.88 16.15 -10.61
N ALA A 21 17.81 15.78 -9.90
CA ALA A 21 17.90 14.90 -8.74
C ALA A 21 17.92 13.40 -9.09
N ILE A 22 17.38 13.00 -10.24
CA ILE A 22 17.19 11.58 -10.58
C ILE A 22 17.75 11.25 -11.95
N ALA A 23 17.25 11.88 -13.03
CA ALA A 23 17.57 11.42 -14.39
C ALA A 23 19.08 11.53 -14.68
N VAL A 24 19.69 12.67 -14.36
CA VAL A 24 21.12 12.89 -14.58
C VAL A 24 21.98 12.01 -13.66
N PRO A 25 21.79 11.97 -12.32
CA PRO A 25 22.58 11.09 -11.47
C PRO A 25 22.42 9.60 -11.81
N LEU A 26 21.19 9.15 -12.07
CA LEU A 26 20.95 7.77 -12.46
C LEU A 26 21.67 7.42 -13.76
N PHE A 27 21.57 8.32 -14.77
CA PHE A 27 22.28 8.13 -16.05
C PHE A 27 23.79 8.03 -15.84
N VAL A 28 24.38 8.95 -15.08
CA VAL A 28 25.84 8.94 -14.81
C VAL A 28 26.25 7.66 -14.08
N LEU A 29 25.55 7.29 -13.02
CA LEU A 29 25.86 6.09 -12.22
C LEU A 29 25.73 4.79 -13.04
N VAL A 30 24.73 4.70 -13.92
CA VAL A 30 24.57 3.53 -14.80
C VAL A 30 25.62 3.52 -15.90
N ALA A 31 25.89 4.66 -16.54
CA ALA A 31 26.89 4.78 -17.59
C ALA A 31 28.31 4.45 -17.10
N THR A 32 28.62 4.84 -15.84
CA THR A 32 29.92 4.55 -15.20
C THR A 32 29.96 3.17 -14.51
N GLY A 33 28.88 2.39 -14.54
CA GLY A 33 28.79 1.08 -13.88
C GLY A 33 28.78 1.14 -12.35
N GLN A 34 28.53 2.33 -11.78
CA GLN A 34 28.51 2.53 -10.34
C GLN A 34 27.12 2.24 -9.74
N GLY A 35 27.09 1.50 -8.64
CA GLY A 35 25.85 1.16 -7.93
C GLY A 35 26.16 0.43 -6.62
N GLN A 36 25.15 0.30 -5.77
CA GLN A 36 25.27 -0.56 -4.59
C GLN A 36 25.29 -2.03 -4.99
N SER A 37 25.90 -2.87 -4.16
CA SER A 37 25.94 -4.34 -4.32
C SER A 37 24.56 -4.97 -4.51
N GLU A 38 23.51 -4.34 -4.00
CA GLU A 38 22.12 -4.80 -4.15
C GLU A 38 21.66 -4.83 -5.62
N VAL A 39 22.14 -3.91 -6.46
CA VAL A 39 21.85 -3.90 -7.92
C VAL A 39 22.45 -5.14 -8.57
N THR A 40 23.73 -5.41 -8.30
CA THR A 40 24.43 -6.60 -8.81
C THR A 40 23.77 -7.89 -8.34
N VAL A 41 23.32 -7.94 -7.09
CA VAL A 41 22.57 -9.09 -6.54
C VAL A 41 21.31 -9.36 -7.32
N ILE A 42 20.52 -8.32 -7.66
CA ILE A 42 19.27 -8.47 -8.43
C ILE A 42 19.58 -8.88 -9.87
N GLU A 43 20.58 -8.28 -10.53
CA GLU A 43 20.95 -8.63 -11.90
C GLU A 43 21.42 -10.08 -11.99
N ARG A 44 22.27 -10.52 -11.07
CA ARG A 44 22.68 -11.92 -10.95
C ARG A 44 21.50 -12.85 -10.66
N SER A 45 20.55 -12.44 -9.80
CA SER A 45 19.38 -13.23 -9.50
C SER A 45 18.51 -13.47 -10.75
N GLY A 46 18.45 -12.49 -11.66
CA GLY A 46 17.78 -12.63 -12.95
C GLY A 46 18.48 -13.67 -13.84
N GLU A 47 19.81 -13.64 -13.89
CA GLU A 47 20.63 -14.62 -14.63
C GLU A 47 20.45 -16.04 -14.08
N LEU A 48 20.54 -16.21 -12.75
CA LEU A 48 20.34 -17.49 -12.08
C LEU A 48 18.92 -18.04 -12.33
N LEU A 49 17.91 -17.16 -12.29
CA LEU A 49 16.54 -17.55 -12.58
C LEU A 49 16.38 -18.11 -14.00
N LEU A 50 17.03 -17.48 -15.00
CA LEU A 50 16.99 -17.95 -16.38
C LEU A 50 17.74 -19.27 -16.57
N ARG A 51 18.93 -19.40 -15.97
CA ARG A 51 19.80 -20.59 -16.17
C ARG A 51 19.37 -21.77 -15.34
N HIS A 52 18.98 -21.54 -14.09
CA HIS A 52 18.74 -22.61 -13.10
C HIS A 52 17.29 -22.70 -12.62
N GLY A 53 16.40 -21.78 -13.03
CA GLY A 53 15.00 -21.72 -12.58
C GLY A 53 14.83 -21.31 -11.10
N THR A 54 15.92 -20.84 -10.45
CA THR A 54 15.93 -20.33 -9.08
C THR A 54 16.87 -19.11 -8.99
N PRO A 55 16.53 -18.06 -8.25
CA PRO A 55 17.39 -16.89 -8.10
C PRO A 55 18.48 -17.06 -7.04
N TYR A 56 18.58 -18.22 -6.39
CA TYR A 56 19.45 -18.46 -5.25
C TYR A 56 20.63 -19.34 -5.62
N LEU A 57 21.83 -18.95 -5.15
CA LEU A 57 22.98 -19.85 -5.14
C LEU A 57 22.81 -20.93 -4.06
N ALA A 58 23.24 -22.14 -4.35
CA ALA A 58 23.19 -23.24 -3.36
C ALA A 58 24.12 -22.96 -2.16
N GLU A 59 25.33 -22.48 -2.45
CA GLU A 59 26.39 -22.24 -1.48
C GLU A 59 27.01 -20.85 -1.71
N PRO A 60 26.43 -19.78 -1.10
CA PRO A 60 27.01 -18.46 -1.18
C PRO A 60 28.23 -18.36 -0.26
N HIS A 61 29.39 -17.96 -0.79
CA HIS A 61 30.66 -17.81 -0.08
C HIS A 61 30.93 -16.39 0.40
N THR A 62 30.32 -15.39 -0.26
CA THR A 62 30.49 -13.97 0.08
C THR A 62 29.13 -13.31 0.36
N VAL A 63 29.14 -12.22 1.12
CA VAL A 63 27.94 -11.42 1.42
C VAL A 63 27.25 -10.94 0.13
N ALA A 64 28.01 -10.63 -0.90
CA ALA A 64 27.49 -10.19 -2.19
C ALA A 64 26.77 -11.31 -2.97
N GLU A 65 26.97 -12.58 -2.60
CA GLU A 65 26.35 -13.73 -3.22
C GLU A 65 24.99 -14.08 -2.61
N TYR A 66 24.69 -13.56 -1.44
CA TYR A 66 23.35 -13.74 -0.83
C TYR A 66 22.29 -12.93 -1.58
N THR A 67 21.14 -13.56 -1.80
CA THR A 67 19.97 -12.94 -2.42
C THR A 67 18.85 -12.81 -1.38
N PRO A 68 18.80 -11.70 -0.61
CA PRO A 68 17.83 -11.54 0.49
C PRO A 68 16.45 -11.11 0.00
N TYR A 69 16.09 -11.46 -1.22
CA TYR A 69 14.85 -11.10 -1.89
C TYR A 69 14.06 -12.33 -2.29
N LEU A 70 12.72 -12.19 -2.37
CA LEU A 70 11.86 -13.22 -2.92
C LEU A 70 11.97 -13.30 -4.44
N PRO A 71 11.58 -14.40 -5.08
CA PRO A 71 11.84 -14.67 -6.51
C PRO A 71 11.34 -13.60 -7.47
N GLY A 72 10.26 -12.87 -7.12
CA GLY A 72 9.75 -11.78 -7.95
C GLY A 72 10.73 -10.62 -8.14
N MET A 73 11.68 -10.41 -7.24
CA MET A 73 12.69 -9.38 -7.39
C MET A 73 13.66 -9.68 -8.53
N ALA A 74 13.93 -10.95 -8.82
CA ALA A 74 14.80 -11.38 -9.91
C ALA A 74 14.28 -10.95 -11.30
N LEU A 75 12.95 -10.68 -11.42
CA LEU A 75 12.36 -10.17 -12.66
C LEU A 75 12.95 -8.82 -13.09
N PHE A 76 13.40 -8.00 -12.13
CA PHE A 76 14.09 -6.73 -12.43
C PHE A 76 15.52 -6.93 -12.93
N GLY A 77 16.11 -8.10 -12.69
CA GLY A 77 17.42 -8.48 -13.21
C GLY A 77 17.39 -9.14 -14.59
N LEU A 78 16.21 -9.60 -15.04
CA LEU A 78 16.06 -10.26 -16.35
C LEU A 78 16.53 -9.40 -17.53
N PRO A 79 16.25 -8.08 -17.58
CA PRO A 79 16.74 -7.26 -18.69
C PRO A 79 18.25 -7.30 -18.84
N ARG A 80 19.02 -7.27 -17.76
CA ARG A 80 20.48 -7.42 -17.80
C ARG A 80 20.89 -8.80 -18.31
N ALA A 81 20.26 -9.85 -17.83
CA ALA A 81 20.55 -11.22 -18.21
C ALA A 81 20.23 -11.52 -19.69
N LEU A 82 19.22 -10.84 -20.26
CA LEU A 82 18.81 -11.02 -21.66
C LEU A 82 19.59 -10.13 -22.64
N LEU A 83 19.89 -8.89 -22.24
CA LEU A 83 20.51 -7.90 -23.13
C LEU A 83 22.03 -7.90 -23.05
N GLY A 84 22.61 -8.39 -21.96
CA GLY A 84 24.05 -8.32 -21.71
C GLY A 84 24.50 -6.94 -21.21
N SER A 85 25.79 -6.61 -21.43
CA SER A 85 26.43 -5.41 -20.89
C SER A 85 27.13 -4.53 -21.94
N ASP A 86 27.04 -4.88 -23.22
CA ASP A 86 27.86 -4.26 -24.27
C ASP A 86 27.24 -2.92 -24.73
N GLY A 87 28.03 -1.88 -24.57
CA GLY A 87 27.64 -0.51 -24.93
C GLY A 87 26.71 0.17 -23.91
N TRP A 88 26.75 1.51 -23.93
CA TRP A 88 26.00 2.32 -22.96
C TRP A 88 24.45 2.19 -23.07
N PRO A 89 23.83 2.06 -24.27
CA PRO A 89 22.37 1.91 -24.35
C PRO A 89 21.89 0.59 -23.73
N VAL A 90 22.65 -0.49 -23.97
CA VAL A 90 22.37 -1.82 -23.42
C VAL A 90 22.53 -1.83 -21.90
N ARG A 91 23.57 -1.16 -21.37
CA ARG A 91 23.72 -0.97 -19.92
C ARG A 91 22.53 -0.26 -19.30
N MET A 92 22.06 0.82 -19.93
CA MET A 92 20.88 1.55 -19.46
C MET A 92 19.62 0.69 -19.44
N LEU A 93 19.34 -0.01 -20.52
CA LEU A 93 18.16 -0.87 -20.62
C LEU A 93 18.26 -2.14 -19.75
N GLY A 94 19.49 -2.61 -19.50
CA GLY A 94 19.74 -3.78 -18.67
C GLY A 94 19.73 -3.48 -17.16
N ASP A 95 19.99 -2.24 -16.74
CA ASP A 95 20.18 -1.89 -15.34
C ASP A 95 18.87 -2.05 -14.53
N ALA A 96 18.94 -2.81 -13.45
CA ALA A 96 17.79 -3.11 -12.60
C ALA A 96 17.15 -1.84 -11.99
N ARG A 97 17.94 -0.77 -11.73
CA ARG A 97 17.44 0.50 -11.16
C ARG A 97 16.46 1.20 -12.08
N VAL A 98 16.67 1.13 -13.40
CA VAL A 98 15.78 1.72 -14.39
C VAL A 98 14.41 1.07 -14.34
N TRP A 99 14.36 -0.25 -14.24
CA TRP A 99 13.09 -1.00 -14.13
C TRP A 99 12.43 -0.83 -12.76
N CYS A 100 13.21 -0.78 -11.70
CA CYS A 100 12.72 -0.45 -10.36
C CYS A 100 12.08 0.96 -10.33
N ALA A 101 12.74 1.95 -10.93
CA ALA A 101 12.21 3.30 -11.07
C ALA A 101 10.92 3.32 -11.93
N ALA A 102 10.93 2.64 -13.07
CA ALA A 102 9.77 2.53 -13.95
C ALA A 102 8.56 1.91 -13.23
N ALA A 103 8.77 0.83 -12.47
CA ALA A 103 7.74 0.20 -11.67
C ALA A 103 7.21 1.14 -10.58
N PHE A 104 8.08 1.83 -9.85
CA PHE A 104 7.71 2.80 -8.83
C PHE A 104 6.87 3.93 -9.39
N PHE A 105 7.36 4.61 -10.44
CA PHE A 105 6.63 5.71 -11.08
C PHE A 105 5.33 5.24 -11.72
N GLY A 106 5.33 4.08 -12.38
CA GLY A 106 4.13 3.47 -12.95
C GLY A 106 3.06 3.22 -11.89
N CYS A 107 3.45 2.68 -10.73
CA CYS A 107 2.54 2.49 -9.60
C CYS A 107 2.00 3.81 -9.05
N LEU A 108 2.84 4.84 -8.90
CA LEU A 108 2.40 6.15 -8.44
C LEU A 108 1.43 6.81 -9.42
N VAL A 109 1.73 6.78 -10.71
CA VAL A 109 0.82 7.28 -11.76
C VAL A 109 -0.50 6.54 -11.73
N ALA A 110 -0.50 5.20 -11.60
CA ALA A 110 -1.71 4.40 -11.48
C ALA A 110 -2.46 4.67 -10.17
N ALA A 111 -1.76 4.91 -9.07
CA ALA A 111 -2.35 5.25 -7.77
C ALA A 111 -3.03 6.64 -7.79
N VAL A 112 -2.39 7.63 -8.40
CA VAL A 112 -2.93 9.01 -8.52
C VAL A 112 -3.84 9.15 -9.75
N GLY A 113 -3.65 8.35 -10.78
CA GLY A 113 -4.21 8.47 -12.13
C GLY A 113 -5.72 8.27 -12.28
N PRO A 114 -6.24 8.05 -13.44
CA PRO A 114 -7.36 8.67 -14.19
C PRO A 114 -8.78 8.51 -13.64
N HIS A 115 -8.96 8.28 -12.35
CA HIS A 115 -10.30 8.31 -11.74
C HIS A 115 -10.95 9.70 -11.93
N ARG A 116 -10.14 10.74 -12.01
CA ARG A 116 -10.57 12.13 -12.20
C ARG A 116 -11.13 12.37 -13.60
N THR A 117 -10.51 11.79 -14.63
CA THR A 117 -10.96 11.97 -16.02
C THR A 117 -12.25 11.21 -16.30
N ARG A 118 -12.34 9.94 -15.86
CA ARG A 118 -13.55 9.12 -16.04
C ARG A 118 -14.72 9.61 -15.19
N LEU A 119 -14.47 10.06 -13.94
CA LEU A 119 -15.52 10.64 -13.10
C LEU A 119 -15.99 11.99 -13.65
N ARG A 120 -15.07 12.83 -14.12
CA ARG A 120 -15.42 14.10 -14.80
C ARG A 120 -16.19 13.85 -16.08
N LEU A 121 -15.81 12.88 -16.89
CA LEU A 121 -16.54 12.50 -18.10
C LEU A 121 -17.93 11.95 -17.75
N ARG A 122 -18.05 11.06 -16.78
CA ARG A 122 -19.34 10.54 -16.30
C ARG A 122 -20.22 11.64 -15.69
N LEU A 123 -19.65 12.58 -14.93
CA LEU A 123 -20.37 13.71 -14.37
C LEU A 123 -20.77 14.71 -15.46
N ARG A 124 -19.92 14.95 -16.48
CA ARG A 124 -20.27 15.75 -17.66
C ARG A 124 -21.40 15.08 -18.45
N LEU A 125 -21.29 13.81 -18.79
CA LEU A 125 -22.32 13.07 -19.51
C LEU A 125 -23.65 13.02 -18.73
N ARG A 126 -23.61 12.82 -17.41
CA ARG A 126 -24.82 12.89 -16.56
C ARG A 126 -25.41 14.31 -16.49
N ARG A 127 -24.58 15.37 -16.50
CA ARG A 127 -25.05 16.76 -16.54
C ARG A 127 -25.63 17.09 -17.90
N GLU A 128 -25.03 16.65 -19.01
CA GLU A 128 -25.54 16.84 -20.35
C GLU A 128 -26.84 16.05 -20.55
N HIS A 129 -26.93 14.81 -20.05
CA HIS A 129 -28.15 14.03 -20.09
C HIS A 129 -29.28 14.71 -19.28
N ARG A 130 -29.00 15.20 -18.07
CA ARG A 130 -29.97 15.98 -17.26
C ARG A 130 -30.33 17.31 -17.90
N ARG A 131 -29.43 17.96 -18.64
CA ARG A 131 -29.72 19.19 -19.38
C ARG A 131 -30.66 18.95 -20.57
N ARG A 132 -30.50 17.82 -21.28
CA ARG A 132 -31.38 17.44 -22.40
C ARG A 132 -32.81 17.11 -21.95
N HIS A 133 -32.98 16.60 -20.71
CA HIS A 133 -34.30 16.28 -20.16
C HIS A 133 -34.98 17.41 -19.39
N ARG A 134 -34.29 18.52 -19.10
CA ARG A 134 -34.86 19.71 -18.48
C ARG A 134 -34.73 20.88 -19.44
N GLY A 135 -35.73 21.06 -20.31
CA GLY A 135 -35.87 22.21 -21.18
C GLY A 135 -36.26 23.48 -20.43
N GLY A 136 -35.46 23.94 -19.48
CA GLY A 136 -35.68 25.18 -18.74
C GLY A 136 -34.50 26.16 -18.92
N PRO A 137 -34.73 27.49 -18.90
CA PRO A 137 -33.69 28.49 -19.08
C PRO A 137 -32.65 28.42 -17.98
N VAL A 138 -31.38 28.38 -18.38
CA VAL A 138 -30.23 28.23 -17.51
C VAL A 138 -29.87 29.59 -16.89
N LEU A 139 -30.19 29.78 -15.62
CA LEU A 139 -29.46 30.74 -14.79
C LEU A 139 -28.08 30.17 -14.47
N ALA A 140 -27.09 30.76 -15.16
CA ALA A 140 -25.69 30.43 -14.94
C ALA A 140 -25.23 31.09 -13.65
N SER A 141 -24.85 30.33 -12.66
CA SER A 141 -23.82 30.68 -11.65
C SER A 141 -23.75 29.58 -10.59
N GLY A 142 -23.10 28.47 -10.90
CA GLY A 142 -22.50 27.62 -9.87
C GLY A 142 -20.99 27.84 -9.89
N PRO A 143 -20.30 27.93 -8.74
CA PRO A 143 -18.84 28.14 -8.74
C PRO A 143 -18.19 27.02 -9.57
N ALA A 144 -17.48 27.43 -10.60
CA ALA A 144 -16.66 26.54 -11.40
C ALA A 144 -15.70 25.83 -10.45
N VAL A 145 -15.92 24.53 -10.24
CA VAL A 145 -14.93 23.68 -9.54
C VAL A 145 -13.67 23.77 -10.39
N GLY A 146 -12.75 24.63 -9.96
CA GLY A 146 -11.49 24.87 -10.62
C GLY A 146 -10.76 23.58 -10.88
N PRO A 147 -9.94 23.49 -11.92
CA PRO A 147 -9.09 22.32 -12.17
C PRO A 147 -8.29 22.08 -10.89
N VAL A 148 -8.23 20.80 -10.49
CA VAL A 148 -7.35 20.37 -9.39
C VAL A 148 -5.99 20.99 -9.62
N GLY A 149 -5.56 21.79 -8.65
CA GLY A 149 -4.41 22.66 -8.83
C GLY A 149 -3.17 21.88 -9.25
N PRO A 150 -2.30 22.47 -10.03
CA PRO A 150 -1.00 21.92 -10.40
C PRO A 150 -0.11 21.60 -9.18
N GLN A 151 -0.54 22.00 -7.99
CA GLN A 151 0.20 21.93 -6.73
C GLN A 151 0.52 20.51 -6.26
N VAL A 152 -0.40 19.55 -6.42
CA VAL A 152 -0.14 18.16 -5.93
C VAL A 152 0.89 17.45 -6.78
N GLY A 153 0.81 17.59 -8.10
CA GLY A 153 1.84 17.04 -8.99
C GLY A 153 3.23 17.60 -8.65
N THR A 154 3.32 18.90 -8.37
CA THR A 154 4.56 19.56 -7.96
C THR A 154 5.04 19.10 -6.58
N GLN A 155 4.13 18.91 -5.61
CA GLN A 155 4.49 18.41 -4.28
C GLN A 155 5.00 16.96 -4.33
N VAL A 156 4.35 16.10 -5.14
CA VAL A 156 4.83 14.72 -5.36
C VAL A 156 6.19 14.73 -6.05
N ALA A 157 6.38 15.57 -7.07
CA ALA A 157 7.67 15.73 -7.74
C ALA A 157 8.77 16.22 -6.78
N ALA A 158 8.47 17.21 -5.94
CA ALA A 158 9.38 17.71 -4.92
C ALA A 158 9.75 16.64 -3.88
N LEU A 159 8.76 15.82 -3.45
CA LEU A 159 9.02 14.70 -2.57
C LEU A 159 9.95 13.68 -3.22
N ILE A 160 9.70 13.33 -4.48
CA ILE A 160 10.49 12.36 -5.22
C ILE A 160 11.90 12.90 -5.50
N ALA A 161 12.04 14.19 -5.80
CA ALA A 161 13.34 14.84 -6.00
C ALA A 161 14.08 15.11 -4.67
N SER A 162 13.44 14.87 -3.51
CA SER A 162 14.11 15.04 -2.22
C SER A 162 15.16 13.94 -1.98
N PRO A 163 16.27 14.25 -1.28
CA PRO A 163 17.37 13.29 -1.07
C PRO A 163 16.95 11.94 -0.49
N PRO A 164 15.97 11.85 0.47
CA PRO A 164 15.54 10.56 1.00
C PRO A 164 14.91 9.61 -0.03
N VAL A 165 14.47 10.12 -1.17
CA VAL A 165 13.87 9.33 -2.26
C VAL A 165 14.80 9.25 -3.47
N ALA A 166 15.33 10.39 -3.91
CA ALA A 166 16.17 10.48 -5.09
C ALA A 166 17.47 9.70 -4.94
N LEU A 167 18.12 9.80 -3.77
CA LEU A 167 19.39 9.11 -3.53
C LEU A 167 19.25 7.58 -3.54
N PRO A 168 18.33 6.96 -2.76
CA PRO A 168 18.09 5.53 -2.85
C PRO A 168 17.70 5.07 -4.26
N LEU A 169 16.93 5.87 -5.00
CA LEU A 169 16.50 5.54 -6.36
C LEU A 169 17.70 5.46 -7.31
N CYS A 170 18.63 6.41 -7.22
CA CYS A 170 19.78 6.46 -8.12
C CYS A 170 20.84 5.41 -7.78
N VAL A 171 21.04 5.13 -6.49
CA VAL A 171 22.16 4.28 -6.00
C VAL A 171 21.77 2.80 -5.96
N SER A 172 20.55 2.46 -5.54
CA SER A 172 20.05 1.09 -5.39
C SER A 172 18.70 0.86 -6.06
N GLY A 173 17.70 1.68 -5.78
CA GLY A 173 16.36 1.60 -6.34
C GLY A 173 15.49 0.44 -5.86
N VAL A 174 16.05 -0.55 -5.20
CA VAL A 174 15.45 -1.88 -4.96
C VAL A 174 14.20 -1.89 -4.08
N ASP A 175 14.04 -0.96 -3.15
CA ASP A 175 12.87 -0.89 -2.26
C ASP A 175 11.72 -0.03 -2.82
N LEU A 176 11.96 0.69 -3.91
CA LEU A 176 10.98 1.60 -4.50
C LEU A 176 9.81 0.88 -5.19
N PRO A 177 10.02 -0.21 -5.97
CA PRO A 177 8.90 -0.99 -6.52
C PRO A 177 7.92 -1.47 -5.44
N LEU A 178 8.46 -1.96 -4.32
CA LEU A 178 7.69 -2.39 -3.17
C LEU A 178 6.82 -1.25 -2.62
N THR A 179 7.45 -0.07 -2.41
CA THR A 179 6.74 1.13 -1.94
C THR A 179 5.64 1.55 -2.89
N GLY A 180 5.94 1.59 -4.19
CA GLY A 180 4.97 1.93 -5.24
C GLY A 180 3.78 0.98 -5.27
N LEU A 181 4.04 -0.32 -5.20
CA LEU A 181 3.01 -1.37 -5.19
C LEU A 181 2.14 -1.31 -3.93
N CYS A 182 2.72 -1.06 -2.76
CA CYS A 182 1.95 -0.86 -1.51
C CYS A 182 1.05 0.39 -1.61
N CYS A 183 1.57 1.50 -2.13
CA CYS A 183 0.78 2.71 -2.38
C CYS A 183 -0.36 2.46 -3.38
N LEU A 184 -0.10 1.73 -4.45
CA LEU A 184 -1.10 1.34 -5.45
C LEU A 184 -2.17 0.45 -4.83
N ALA A 185 -1.79 -0.56 -4.05
CA ALA A 185 -2.71 -1.46 -3.37
C ALA A 185 -3.65 -0.71 -2.42
N LEU A 186 -3.11 0.18 -1.58
CA LEU A 186 -3.90 1.03 -0.69
C LEU A 186 -4.83 1.97 -1.45
N ALA A 187 -4.36 2.57 -2.55
CA ALA A 187 -5.17 3.43 -3.41
C ALA A 187 -6.31 2.67 -4.08
N LEU A 188 -6.07 1.45 -4.56
CA LEU A 188 -7.07 0.58 -5.17
C LEU A 188 -8.09 0.07 -4.14
N ALA A 189 -7.63 -0.30 -2.95
CA ALA A 189 -8.49 -0.68 -1.84
C ALA A 189 -9.41 0.47 -1.40
N GLY A 190 -8.87 1.68 -1.25
CA GLY A 190 -9.65 2.88 -0.96
C GLY A 190 -10.67 3.25 -2.05
N ARG A 191 -10.56 2.65 -3.25
CA ARG A 191 -11.52 2.75 -4.36
C ARG A 191 -12.45 1.55 -4.45
N ALA A 192 -12.46 0.68 -3.47
CA ALA A 192 -13.21 -0.58 -3.44
C ALA A 192 -12.94 -1.48 -4.68
N ARG A 193 -11.66 -1.59 -5.10
CA ARG A 193 -11.21 -2.46 -6.19
C ARG A 193 -10.42 -3.66 -5.64
N PRO A 194 -11.06 -4.69 -5.11
CA PRO A 194 -10.40 -5.75 -4.37
C PRO A 194 -9.42 -6.57 -5.21
N LEU A 195 -9.77 -6.94 -6.45
CA LEU A 195 -8.89 -7.73 -7.31
C LEU A 195 -7.62 -6.95 -7.70
N GLY A 196 -7.76 -5.67 -8.05
CA GLY A 196 -6.61 -4.84 -8.36
C GLY A 196 -5.70 -4.59 -7.14
N ALA A 197 -6.30 -4.40 -5.95
CA ALA A 197 -5.53 -4.28 -4.71
C ALA A 197 -4.80 -5.59 -4.39
N GLY A 198 -5.47 -6.74 -4.54
CA GLY A 198 -4.87 -8.05 -4.37
C GLY A 198 -3.74 -8.33 -5.36
N ALA A 199 -3.89 -7.96 -6.64
CA ALA A 199 -2.85 -8.12 -7.65
C ALA A 199 -1.60 -7.25 -7.35
N ALA A 200 -1.80 -5.99 -6.94
CA ALA A 200 -0.69 -5.13 -6.52
C ALA A 200 0.03 -5.69 -5.29
N LEU A 201 -0.73 -6.24 -4.31
CA LEU A 201 -0.14 -6.92 -3.16
C LEU A 201 0.58 -8.21 -3.54
N ALA A 202 0.02 -9.01 -4.46
CA ALA A 202 0.69 -10.22 -4.95
C ALA A 202 2.08 -9.87 -5.47
N LEU A 203 2.18 -8.87 -6.35
CA LEU A 203 3.47 -8.41 -6.86
C LEU A 203 4.38 -7.89 -5.74
N ALA A 204 3.88 -7.05 -4.82
CA ALA A 204 4.68 -6.56 -3.70
C ALA A 204 5.23 -7.70 -2.83
N CYS A 205 4.37 -8.67 -2.50
CA CYS A 205 4.70 -9.81 -1.65
C CYS A 205 5.68 -10.80 -2.29
N THR A 206 5.84 -10.78 -3.63
CA THR A 206 6.86 -11.57 -4.32
C THR A 206 8.24 -10.93 -4.34
N LEU A 207 8.33 -9.63 -4.04
CA LEU A 207 9.61 -8.90 -4.01
C LEU A 207 10.33 -9.09 -2.68
N LYS A 208 9.62 -8.82 -1.58
CA LYS A 208 10.16 -8.87 -0.22
C LYS A 208 9.07 -9.31 0.76
N TRP A 209 9.41 -10.15 1.72
CA TRP A 209 8.50 -10.58 2.79
C TRP A 209 8.02 -9.41 3.69
N THR A 210 8.76 -8.29 3.72
CA THR A 210 8.34 -7.06 4.43
C THR A 210 7.06 -6.43 3.87
N ALA A 211 6.59 -6.84 2.67
CA ALA A 211 5.28 -6.43 2.14
C ALA A 211 4.10 -7.21 2.73
N TRP A 212 4.32 -8.39 3.32
CA TRP A 212 3.24 -9.26 3.78
C TRP A 212 2.27 -8.61 4.78
N PRO A 213 2.72 -7.76 5.73
CA PRO A 213 1.81 -7.02 6.60
C PRO A 213 0.79 -6.14 5.87
N ALA A 214 1.12 -5.66 4.66
CA ALA A 214 0.21 -4.85 3.85
C ALA A 214 -1.06 -5.62 3.45
N VAL A 215 -1.00 -6.96 3.35
CA VAL A 215 -2.17 -7.80 3.04
C VAL A 215 -3.21 -7.68 4.15
N ALA A 216 -2.79 -7.78 5.42
CA ALA A 216 -3.69 -7.65 6.57
C ALA A 216 -4.31 -6.23 6.66
N VAL A 217 -3.50 -5.19 6.41
CA VAL A 217 -3.97 -3.80 6.44
C VAL A 217 -4.99 -3.53 5.34
N VAL A 218 -4.73 -3.99 4.11
CA VAL A 218 -5.65 -3.83 2.97
C VAL A 218 -6.92 -4.66 3.17
N ALA A 219 -6.80 -5.88 3.72
CA ALA A 219 -7.96 -6.70 4.06
C ALA A 219 -8.84 -6.01 5.11
N ALA A 220 -8.26 -5.44 6.18
CA ALA A 220 -8.99 -4.69 7.19
C ALA A 220 -9.70 -3.45 6.61
N LEU A 221 -9.00 -2.69 5.74
CA LEU A 221 -9.59 -1.55 5.04
C LEU A 221 -10.79 -1.96 4.18
N LEU A 222 -10.64 -3.01 3.36
CA LEU A 222 -11.71 -3.49 2.49
C LEU A 222 -12.87 -4.09 3.28
N ALA A 223 -12.59 -4.82 4.36
CA ALA A 223 -13.63 -5.36 5.24
C ALA A 223 -14.49 -4.24 5.82
N ALA A 224 -13.87 -3.14 6.27
CA ALA A 224 -14.55 -1.99 6.85
C ALA A 224 -15.30 -1.10 5.82
N THR A 225 -14.84 -1.05 4.56
CA THR A 225 -15.36 -0.09 3.57
C THR A 225 -16.17 -0.72 2.44
N ALA A 226 -15.87 -1.96 2.07
CA ALA A 226 -16.47 -2.67 0.94
C ALA A 226 -17.04 -4.05 1.31
N GLY A 227 -16.89 -4.45 2.58
CA GLY A 227 -17.42 -5.67 3.14
C GLY A 227 -16.48 -6.88 3.05
N ARG A 228 -16.78 -7.93 3.82
CA ARG A 228 -15.95 -9.13 4.00
C ARG A 228 -15.62 -9.85 2.69
N ARG A 229 -16.56 -9.92 1.75
CA ARG A 229 -16.33 -10.56 0.45
C ARG A 229 -15.24 -9.86 -0.35
N ALA A 230 -15.18 -8.52 -0.30
CA ALA A 230 -14.12 -7.75 -0.97
C ALA A 230 -12.75 -8.00 -0.32
N ALA A 231 -12.67 -8.05 1.01
CA ALA A 231 -11.46 -8.39 1.73
C ALA A 231 -10.96 -9.80 1.36
N VAL A 232 -11.85 -10.80 1.39
CA VAL A 232 -11.50 -12.19 1.01
C VAL A 232 -10.98 -12.26 -0.44
N ARG A 233 -11.65 -11.60 -1.40
CA ARG A 233 -11.20 -11.57 -2.80
C ARG A 233 -9.79 -10.95 -2.93
N ALA A 234 -9.52 -9.84 -2.26
CA ALA A 234 -8.22 -9.20 -2.31
C ALA A 234 -7.13 -10.08 -1.69
N THR A 235 -7.39 -10.67 -0.52
CA THR A 235 -6.45 -11.56 0.17
C THR A 235 -6.19 -12.82 -0.64
N ALA A 236 -7.24 -13.47 -1.17
CA ALA A 236 -7.09 -14.65 -2.02
C ALA A 236 -6.28 -14.35 -3.29
N THR A 237 -6.53 -13.22 -3.95
CA THR A 237 -5.74 -12.78 -5.12
C THR A 237 -4.29 -12.52 -4.73
N ALA A 238 -4.03 -11.87 -3.59
CA ALA A 238 -2.67 -11.61 -3.11
C ALA A 238 -1.94 -12.91 -2.81
N VAL A 239 -2.54 -13.81 -2.04
CA VAL A 239 -1.94 -15.09 -1.65
C VAL A 239 -1.71 -15.99 -2.87
N ALA A 240 -2.73 -16.18 -3.72
CA ALA A 240 -2.61 -17.01 -4.90
C ALA A 240 -1.57 -16.48 -5.89
N GLY A 241 -1.56 -15.17 -6.14
CA GLY A 241 -0.57 -14.55 -7.03
C GLY A 241 0.84 -14.59 -6.47
N THR A 242 1.02 -14.39 -5.14
CA THR A 242 2.32 -14.57 -4.48
C THR A 242 2.78 -16.03 -4.58
N ALA A 243 1.92 -16.97 -4.25
CA ALA A 243 2.23 -18.39 -4.32
C ALA A 243 2.62 -18.84 -5.74
N ALA A 244 1.89 -18.37 -6.76
CA ALA A 244 2.18 -18.72 -8.16
C ALA A 244 3.60 -18.31 -8.60
N ILE A 245 4.16 -17.23 -8.06
CA ILE A 245 5.51 -16.75 -8.41
C ILE A 245 6.58 -17.32 -7.47
N VAL A 246 6.27 -17.41 -6.17
CA VAL A 246 7.27 -17.81 -5.16
C VAL A 246 7.42 -19.33 -5.09
N LEU A 247 6.31 -20.08 -5.19
CA LEU A 247 6.29 -21.51 -4.94
C LEU A 247 7.18 -22.32 -5.89
N PRO A 248 7.24 -22.06 -7.21
CA PRO A 248 8.14 -22.81 -8.10
C PRO A 248 9.60 -22.71 -7.69
N GLY A 249 10.08 -21.51 -7.37
CA GLY A 249 11.44 -21.30 -6.86
C GLY A 249 11.68 -21.89 -5.47
N ALA A 250 10.67 -21.79 -4.59
CA ALA A 250 10.73 -22.34 -3.25
C ALA A 250 10.80 -23.88 -3.24
N LEU A 251 10.07 -24.54 -4.12
CA LEU A 251 10.10 -25.99 -4.26
C LEU A 251 11.42 -26.49 -4.87
N ARG A 252 12.01 -25.68 -5.77
CA ARG A 252 13.26 -26.05 -6.44
C ARG A 252 14.49 -25.90 -5.54
N ALA A 253 14.50 -24.88 -4.65
CA ALA A 253 15.63 -24.58 -3.78
C ALA A 253 15.15 -24.12 -2.38
N PRO A 254 14.49 -24.99 -1.59
CA PRO A 254 13.89 -24.59 -0.30
C PRO A 254 14.94 -24.17 0.74
N GLY A 255 16.05 -24.89 0.85
CA GLY A 255 17.15 -24.58 1.78
C GLY A 255 17.79 -23.23 1.49
N PRO A 256 18.29 -22.97 0.28
CA PRO A 256 18.84 -21.68 -0.12
C PRO A 256 17.85 -20.52 0.05
N LEU A 257 16.56 -20.72 -0.25
CA LEU A 257 15.53 -19.70 -0.03
C LEU A 257 15.43 -19.32 1.45
N VAL A 258 15.29 -20.31 2.34
CA VAL A 258 15.18 -20.06 3.80
C VAL A 258 16.43 -19.39 4.33
N GLN A 259 17.60 -19.86 3.93
CA GLN A 259 18.88 -19.31 4.37
C GLN A 259 19.06 -17.85 3.91
N GLN A 260 18.81 -17.56 2.63
CA GLN A 260 19.13 -16.25 2.05
C GLN A 260 18.04 -15.22 2.30
N VAL A 261 16.76 -15.61 2.29
CA VAL A 261 15.63 -14.66 2.42
C VAL A 261 15.25 -14.42 3.88
N PHE A 262 15.36 -15.42 4.76
CA PHE A 262 14.93 -15.29 6.14
C PHE A 262 16.08 -15.30 7.15
N ALA A 263 17.00 -16.27 7.08
CA ALA A 263 18.07 -16.39 8.05
C ALA A 263 19.11 -15.26 7.91
N PHE A 264 19.59 -14.99 6.71
CA PHE A 264 20.61 -13.96 6.48
C PHE A 264 20.15 -12.54 6.86
N PRO A 265 18.95 -12.04 6.48
CA PRO A 265 18.50 -10.70 6.89
C PRO A 265 18.20 -10.57 8.37
N THR A 266 18.02 -11.67 9.10
CA THR A 266 17.78 -11.66 10.56
C THR A 266 19.06 -11.87 11.36
N GLY A 267 20.23 -11.91 10.69
CA GLY A 267 21.54 -12.09 11.33
C GLY A 267 21.86 -13.54 11.71
N ARG A 268 21.08 -14.53 11.20
CA ARG A 268 21.31 -15.98 11.42
C ARG A 268 21.80 -16.71 10.17
N GLY A 269 22.31 -16.00 9.17
CA GLY A 269 22.99 -16.59 8.02
C GLY A 269 24.38 -17.09 8.38
N GLY A 270 24.99 -17.85 7.45
CA GLY A 270 26.37 -18.33 7.61
C GLY A 270 27.42 -17.21 7.60
N LEU A 271 27.07 -16.02 7.08
CA LEU A 271 27.92 -14.84 7.05
C LEU A 271 27.22 -13.66 7.76
N PRO A 272 27.98 -12.71 8.33
CA PRO A 272 27.41 -11.53 8.98
C PRO A 272 26.67 -10.67 7.97
N THR A 273 25.45 -10.28 8.31
CA THR A 273 24.65 -9.38 7.48
C THR A 273 25.21 -7.96 7.50
N PRO A 274 25.25 -7.25 6.36
CA PRO A 274 25.66 -5.85 6.30
C PRO A 274 24.57 -4.89 6.86
N ALA A 275 23.43 -5.42 7.28
CA ALA A 275 22.35 -4.66 7.90
C ALA A 275 22.63 -4.44 9.40
N SER A 276 23.62 -3.59 9.71
CA SER A 276 24.16 -3.39 11.06
C SER A 276 24.04 -1.95 11.58
N SER A 277 23.04 -1.18 11.09
CA SER A 277 22.79 0.15 11.66
C SER A 277 22.37 0.04 13.11
N PRO A 278 22.82 0.95 14.02
CA PRO A 278 22.52 0.90 15.44
C PRO A 278 21.07 1.30 15.75
N LEU A 279 20.13 0.48 15.28
CA LEU A 279 18.72 0.55 15.60
C LEU A 279 18.45 -0.18 16.93
N PRO A 280 17.38 0.15 17.67
CA PRO A 280 17.12 -0.44 19.00
C PRO A 280 17.14 -1.97 18.99
N GLY A 281 16.52 -2.62 18.00
CA GLY A 281 16.53 -4.08 17.86
C GLY A 281 17.93 -4.64 17.62
N ARG A 282 18.77 -3.94 16.86
CA ARG A 282 20.15 -4.33 16.62
C ARG A 282 21.00 -4.17 17.91
N ILE A 283 20.87 -3.04 18.60
CA ILE A 283 21.58 -2.81 19.87
C ILE A 283 21.25 -3.92 20.87
N LEU A 284 19.96 -4.31 20.98
CA LEU A 284 19.55 -5.43 21.81
C LEU A 284 20.20 -6.74 21.36
N ALA A 285 20.19 -7.03 20.06
CA ALA A 285 20.75 -8.26 19.52
C ALA A 285 22.27 -8.38 19.76
N ASP A 286 22.99 -7.25 19.79
CA ASP A 286 24.43 -7.22 20.07
C ASP A 286 24.78 -7.55 21.55
N LEU A 287 23.80 -7.56 22.45
CA LEU A 287 23.97 -8.05 23.82
C LEU A 287 24.05 -9.58 23.93
N GLY A 288 24.03 -10.29 22.80
CA GLY A 288 24.14 -11.74 22.72
C GLY A 288 22.79 -12.43 22.49
N PRO A 289 22.74 -13.78 22.66
CA PRO A 289 21.54 -14.57 22.31
C PRO A 289 20.28 -14.13 23.04
N ALA A 290 20.36 -13.81 24.32
CA ALA A 290 19.21 -13.30 25.10
C ALA A 290 18.66 -11.99 24.53
N GLY A 291 19.55 -11.06 24.16
CA GLY A 291 19.18 -9.80 23.52
C GLY A 291 18.52 -10.01 22.16
N TRP A 292 18.99 -10.97 21.36
CA TRP A 292 18.37 -11.32 20.09
C TRP A 292 16.93 -11.85 20.27
N TYR A 293 16.71 -12.77 21.23
CA TYR A 293 15.36 -13.27 21.54
C TYR A 293 14.46 -12.16 22.09
N THR A 294 15.00 -11.24 22.91
CA THR A 294 14.26 -10.08 23.41
C THR A 294 13.80 -9.18 22.25
N SER A 295 14.69 -8.86 21.31
CA SER A 295 14.37 -8.11 20.11
C SER A 295 13.24 -8.78 19.31
N LEU A 296 13.31 -10.10 19.09
CA LEU A 296 12.28 -10.86 18.39
C LEU A 296 10.94 -10.86 19.14
N THR A 297 10.97 -11.00 20.46
CA THR A 297 9.76 -10.96 21.30
C THR A 297 9.08 -9.60 21.20
N LEU A 298 9.84 -8.51 21.33
CA LEU A 298 9.31 -7.14 21.16
C LEU A 298 8.71 -6.93 19.76
N LEU A 299 9.38 -7.46 18.73
CA LEU A 299 8.88 -7.40 17.36
C LEU A 299 7.54 -8.14 17.21
N LEU A 300 7.41 -9.32 17.78
CA LEU A 300 6.17 -10.11 17.77
C LEU A 300 5.06 -9.40 18.55
N LEU A 301 5.35 -8.85 19.72
CA LEU A 301 4.38 -8.08 20.53
C LEU A 301 3.91 -6.83 19.78
N ALA A 302 4.83 -6.09 19.14
CA ALA A 302 4.48 -4.95 18.29
C ALA A 302 3.61 -5.36 17.11
N GLY A 303 3.92 -6.47 16.44
CA GLY A 303 3.12 -7.03 15.37
C GLY A 303 1.73 -7.42 15.83
N LEU A 304 1.60 -8.07 16.98
CA LEU A 304 0.33 -8.45 17.60
C LEU A 304 -0.50 -7.21 17.98
N ALA A 305 0.13 -6.18 18.55
CA ALA A 305 -0.54 -4.93 18.90
C ALA A 305 -1.11 -4.22 17.65
N VAL A 306 -0.35 -4.19 16.54
CA VAL A 306 -0.84 -3.67 15.25
C VAL A 306 -1.98 -4.52 14.73
N ALA A 307 -1.90 -5.85 14.76
CA ALA A 307 -2.95 -6.76 14.34
C ALA A 307 -4.23 -6.59 15.17
N ALA A 308 -4.11 -6.50 16.50
CA ALA A 308 -5.22 -6.21 17.41
C ALA A 308 -5.85 -4.84 17.09
N SER A 309 -5.03 -3.82 16.83
CA SER A 309 -5.49 -2.50 16.40
C SER A 309 -6.28 -2.55 15.08
N LEU A 310 -5.89 -3.40 14.12
CA LEU A 310 -6.64 -3.58 12.86
C LEU A 310 -7.99 -4.29 13.10
N ALA A 311 -8.03 -5.25 14.02
CA ALA A 311 -9.25 -5.97 14.36
C ALA A 311 -10.25 -5.10 15.16
N LEU A 312 -9.77 -4.39 16.19
CA LEU A 312 -10.60 -3.59 17.09
C LEU A 312 -11.02 -2.25 16.49
N ARG A 313 -10.14 -1.62 15.71
CA ARG A 313 -10.35 -0.30 15.11
C ARG A 313 -9.89 -0.29 13.65
N PRO A 314 -10.60 -0.98 12.75
CA PRO A 314 -10.20 -1.07 11.34
C PRO A 314 -10.12 0.31 10.69
N PRO A 315 -9.15 0.53 9.77
CA PRO A 315 -9.04 1.79 9.05
C PRO A 315 -10.24 1.98 8.12
N ARG A 316 -10.77 3.22 8.08
CA ARG A 316 -11.95 3.56 7.27
C ARG A 316 -11.60 4.27 5.97
N ASP A 317 -10.34 4.59 5.76
CA ASP A 317 -9.83 5.22 4.55
C ASP A 317 -8.37 4.80 4.25
N ALA A 318 -7.92 5.08 3.04
CA ALA A 318 -6.59 4.71 2.59
C ALA A 318 -5.46 5.40 3.39
N THR A 319 -5.71 6.61 3.91
CA THR A 319 -4.72 7.35 4.71
C THR A 319 -4.54 6.69 6.09
N GLY A 320 -5.65 6.35 6.74
CA GLY A 320 -5.62 5.60 8.01
C GLY A 320 -4.95 4.23 7.84
N ALA A 321 -5.22 3.54 6.72
CA ALA A 321 -4.57 2.28 6.40
C ALA A 321 -3.06 2.44 6.16
N ALA A 322 -2.64 3.47 5.40
CA ALA A 322 -1.24 3.78 5.19
C ALA A 322 -0.50 4.10 6.49
N ASN A 323 -1.12 4.88 7.39
CA ASN A 323 -0.54 5.19 8.70
C ASN A 323 -0.35 3.92 9.55
N ARG A 324 -1.31 2.97 9.50
CA ARG A 324 -1.20 1.69 10.22
C ARG A 324 -0.10 0.80 9.65
N LEU A 325 -0.02 0.71 8.33
CA LEU A 325 1.05 -0.02 7.66
C LEU A 325 2.42 0.60 7.98
N ALA A 326 2.53 1.92 7.89
CA ALA A 326 3.76 2.64 8.19
C ALA A 326 4.20 2.48 9.64
N LEU A 327 3.26 2.53 10.59
CA LEU A 327 3.55 2.28 12.01
C LEU A 327 4.06 0.86 12.21
N GLY A 328 3.37 -0.14 11.64
CA GLY A 328 3.77 -1.55 11.75
C GLY A 328 5.16 -1.82 11.15
N LEU A 329 5.43 -1.30 9.95
CA LEU A 329 6.74 -1.43 9.30
C LEU A 329 7.83 -0.64 10.05
N GLY A 330 7.51 0.56 10.53
CA GLY A 330 8.44 1.36 11.34
C GLY A 330 8.87 0.63 12.61
N LEU A 331 7.91 0.10 13.35
CA LEU A 331 8.20 -0.73 14.54
C LEU A 331 8.99 -1.99 14.15
N ALA A 332 8.62 -2.65 13.06
CA ALA A 332 9.34 -3.84 12.59
C ALA A 332 10.81 -3.52 12.27
N PHE A 333 11.09 -2.44 11.56
CA PHE A 333 12.46 -2.06 11.22
C PHE A 333 13.27 -1.54 12.42
N LEU A 334 12.61 -0.88 13.37
CA LEU A 334 13.27 -0.41 14.59
C LEU A 334 13.62 -1.56 15.54
N LEU A 335 12.75 -2.58 15.62
CA LEU A 335 12.90 -3.69 16.57
C LEU A 335 13.56 -4.93 15.94
N ALA A 336 13.79 -4.96 14.63
CA ALA A 336 14.47 -6.08 13.99
C ALA A 336 15.90 -6.24 14.50
N PRO A 337 16.39 -7.49 14.73
CA PRO A 337 17.75 -7.77 15.21
C PRO A 337 18.84 -7.40 14.19
N ALA A 338 18.46 -7.14 12.95
CA ALA A 338 19.33 -6.59 11.91
C ALA A 338 18.53 -5.59 11.07
N GLY A 339 19.10 -4.43 10.79
CA GLY A 339 18.42 -3.37 10.06
C GLY A 339 19.35 -2.29 9.54
N ARG A 340 18.83 -1.47 8.62
CA ARG A 340 19.48 -0.29 8.09
C ARG A 340 18.57 0.92 8.25
N PHE A 341 19.12 2.10 8.54
CA PHE A 341 18.36 3.36 8.59
C PHE A 341 17.54 3.59 7.31
N GLY A 342 18.07 3.19 6.15
CA GLY A 342 17.38 3.32 4.86
C GLY A 342 16.02 2.61 4.80
N TYR A 343 15.78 1.56 5.59
CA TYR A 343 14.49 0.87 5.63
C TYR A 343 13.36 1.75 6.14
N LEU A 344 13.67 2.77 6.97
CA LEU A 344 12.69 3.72 7.49
C LEU A 344 12.13 4.66 6.40
N ALA A 345 12.78 4.73 5.23
CA ALA A 345 12.26 5.50 4.09
C ALA A 345 10.90 4.94 3.61
N LEU A 346 10.71 3.62 3.61
CA LEU A 346 9.46 2.99 3.17
C LEU A 346 8.24 3.46 4.00
N PRO A 347 8.22 3.30 5.35
CA PRO A 347 7.09 3.80 6.14
C PRO A 347 6.91 5.32 6.04
N ALA A 348 8.00 6.10 5.97
CA ALA A 348 7.91 7.54 5.80
C ALA A 348 7.24 7.93 4.48
N LEU A 349 7.62 7.30 3.36
CA LEU A 349 7.03 7.54 2.05
C LEU A 349 5.55 7.14 2.00
N LEU A 350 5.16 6.02 2.62
CA LEU A 350 3.76 5.60 2.71
C LEU A 350 2.89 6.68 3.36
N VAL A 351 3.34 7.25 4.48
CA VAL A 351 2.62 8.33 5.18
C VAL A 351 2.56 9.60 4.34
N LEU A 352 3.69 10.02 3.77
CA LEU A 352 3.76 11.27 3.00
C LEU A 352 2.88 11.20 1.75
N LEU A 353 2.98 10.12 0.96
CA LEU A 353 2.17 9.93 -0.25
C LEU A 353 0.68 9.82 0.07
N ALA A 354 0.32 9.12 1.16
CA ALA A 354 -1.07 9.04 1.60
C ALA A 354 -1.63 10.41 2.02
N ARG A 355 -0.87 11.21 2.75
CA ARG A 355 -1.28 12.57 3.16
C ARG A 355 -1.40 13.52 1.97
N LEU A 356 -0.46 13.47 1.02
CA LEU A 356 -0.56 14.26 -0.21
C LEU A 356 -1.81 13.89 -1.02
N SER A 357 -2.12 12.60 -1.11
CA SER A 357 -3.32 12.11 -1.80
C SER A 357 -4.64 12.49 -1.09
N ALA A 358 -4.61 12.67 0.24
CA ALA A 358 -5.77 13.05 1.03
C ALA A 358 -6.10 14.55 0.92
N ARG A 359 -5.08 15.42 0.83
CA ARG A 359 -5.25 16.88 0.67
C ARG A 359 -6.00 17.27 -0.58
N ASP A 360 -6.02 16.42 -1.58
CA ASP A 360 -6.69 16.63 -2.86
C ASP A 360 -8.20 16.36 -2.84
N ARG A 361 -8.80 15.92 -1.74
CA ARG A 361 -10.25 15.67 -1.66
C ARG A 361 -10.98 16.99 -1.45
N PRO A 362 -11.77 17.51 -2.44
CA PRO A 362 -12.53 18.74 -2.28
C PRO A 362 -13.61 18.54 -1.22
N GLY A 363 -13.37 18.98 -0.02
CA GLY A 363 -14.29 18.80 1.12
C GLY A 363 -13.60 18.76 2.48
N ALA A 364 -12.32 18.39 2.52
CA ALA A 364 -11.58 18.35 3.78
C ALA A 364 -11.33 19.77 4.35
N ASP A 365 -11.14 20.77 3.47
CA ASP A 365 -10.92 22.16 3.90
C ASP A 365 -12.21 22.86 4.36
N ARG A 366 -13.37 22.48 3.77
CA ARG A 366 -14.66 23.03 4.23
C ARG A 366 -15.06 22.55 5.62
N ALA A 367 -14.73 21.31 5.98
CA ALA A 367 -14.99 20.80 7.32
C ALA A 367 -14.06 21.45 8.38
N ARG A 368 -12.82 21.79 8.02
CA ARG A 368 -11.89 22.47 8.92
C ARG A 368 -12.23 23.94 9.13
N THR A 369 -12.67 24.64 8.08
CA THR A 369 -13.10 26.02 8.18
C THR A 369 -14.46 26.16 8.85
N ALA A 370 -15.37 25.18 8.70
CA ALA A 370 -16.66 25.19 9.40
C ALA A 370 -16.52 24.97 10.93
N THR A 371 -15.49 24.24 11.38
CA THR A 371 -15.22 24.04 12.80
C THR A 371 -14.40 25.19 13.45
N ALA A 372 -13.81 26.07 12.63
CA ALA A 372 -12.96 27.17 13.10
C ALA A 372 -13.71 28.52 13.21
N VAL A 373 -14.95 28.59 12.79
CA VAL A 373 -15.78 29.79 13.02
C VAL A 373 -16.41 29.63 14.40
N PRO A 374 -15.97 30.40 15.42
CA PRO A 374 -16.69 30.43 16.70
C PRO A 374 -18.11 30.90 16.40
N ALA A 375 -19.11 30.17 16.86
CA ALA A 375 -20.48 30.57 16.77
C ALA A 375 -20.62 31.95 17.45
N VAL A 376 -20.73 33.00 16.63
CA VAL A 376 -21.10 34.32 17.12
C VAL A 376 -22.51 34.17 17.67
N PRO A 377 -22.75 34.43 18.98
CA PRO A 377 -24.10 34.33 19.52
C PRO A 377 -24.96 35.34 18.78
N ALA A 378 -26.04 34.84 18.16
CA ALA A 378 -27.01 35.72 17.50
C ALA A 378 -27.50 36.77 18.48
N PRO A 379 -27.51 38.07 18.11
CA PRO A 379 -28.08 39.08 18.97
C PRO A 379 -29.54 38.76 19.24
N SER A 380 -29.88 38.63 20.51
CA SER A 380 -31.26 38.45 20.94
C SER A 380 -32.07 39.69 20.59
N VAL A 381 -32.72 39.68 19.45
CA VAL A 381 -33.72 40.69 19.09
C VAL A 381 -34.93 40.43 19.98
N ARG A 382 -35.08 41.22 21.07
CA ARG A 382 -36.30 41.33 21.83
C ARG A 382 -37.43 41.79 20.87
N ALA A 383 -38.35 40.90 20.54
CA ALA A 383 -39.55 41.26 19.83
C ALA A 383 -40.40 42.20 20.71
N PRO A 384 -40.90 43.33 20.17
CA PRO A 384 -41.84 44.19 20.90
C PRO A 384 -43.15 43.43 21.15
N ALA A 385 -43.67 43.56 22.38
CA ALA A 385 -44.93 42.97 22.80
C ALA A 385 -46.06 43.54 21.93
N LEU A 386 -46.63 42.77 21.06
CA LEU A 386 -47.84 43.05 20.33
C LEU A 386 -49.05 42.72 21.23
N LEU A 387 -49.86 43.74 21.44
CA LEU A 387 -51.14 43.72 22.15
C LEU A 387 -52.02 42.54 21.70
N ALA A 388 -52.60 41.86 22.68
CA ALA A 388 -53.56 40.76 22.47
C ALA A 388 -54.88 41.28 21.86
N PRO A 389 -55.46 40.63 20.86
CA PRO A 389 -56.81 40.91 20.39
C PRO A 389 -57.87 40.28 21.30
N PRO A 390 -59.09 40.83 21.37
CA PRO A 390 -60.16 40.35 22.26
C PRO A 390 -60.80 39.03 21.84
N PRO A 391 -61.46 38.32 22.75
CA PRO A 391 -61.98 36.98 22.50
C PRO A 391 -63.21 37.06 21.59
N ARG A 392 -63.28 36.24 20.54
CA ARG A 392 -64.48 35.98 19.73
C ARG A 392 -65.19 34.75 20.24
N ALA A 393 -66.45 34.93 20.45
CA ALA A 393 -67.41 33.91 20.87
C ALA A 393 -67.76 32.89 19.77
N GLY A 394 -67.98 31.67 20.17
CA GLY A 394 -68.92 30.68 19.69
C GLY A 394 -68.81 30.23 18.24
N GLY A 395 -68.44 28.97 18.04
CA GLY A 395 -68.60 28.32 16.74
C GLY A 395 -68.34 26.81 16.81
N CYS A 396 -69.39 26.08 16.76
CA CYS A 396 -69.63 24.67 16.55
C CYS A 396 -68.45 23.73 16.26
N VAL A 397 -68.33 22.73 17.14
CA VAL A 397 -67.56 21.51 17.00
C VAL A 397 -68.12 20.63 15.88
N ARG A 398 -67.41 20.35 14.82
CA ARG A 398 -67.64 19.24 13.87
C ARG A 398 -66.66 18.12 14.17
N PRO A 399 -67.11 16.86 14.32
CA PRO A 399 -66.21 15.71 14.53
C PRO A 399 -65.52 15.32 13.23
N ALA A 400 -64.23 15.06 13.33
CA ALA A 400 -63.34 14.56 12.23
C ALA A 400 -63.70 13.11 11.85
N PRO A 401 -63.63 12.75 10.55
CA PRO A 401 -63.84 11.38 10.10
C PRO A 401 -62.70 10.45 10.49
N ARG A 402 -63.09 9.27 11.03
CA ARG A 402 -62.19 8.17 11.36
C ARG A 402 -61.56 7.60 10.07
N ARG A 403 -60.24 7.52 10.04
CA ARG A 403 -59.49 6.77 9.01
C ARG A 403 -59.72 5.27 9.17
N PRO A 404 -59.91 4.52 8.07
CA PRO A 404 -60.03 3.07 8.12
C PRO A 404 -58.64 2.45 8.35
N THR A 405 -58.57 1.49 9.28
CA THR A 405 -57.43 0.63 9.56
C THR A 405 -57.31 -0.42 8.48
N THR A 406 -56.21 -0.41 7.74
CA THR A 406 -55.84 -1.50 6.83
C THR A 406 -55.31 -2.71 7.61
N PRO A 407 -55.67 -3.93 7.25
CA PRO A 407 -55.18 -5.13 7.91
C PRO A 407 -53.77 -5.47 7.48
N VAL A 408 -52.93 -5.83 8.46
CA VAL A 408 -51.58 -6.34 8.32
C VAL A 408 -51.62 -7.76 7.73
N PRO A 409 -50.89 -8.08 6.64
CA PRO A 409 -50.84 -9.44 6.13
C PRO A 409 -49.95 -10.32 7.02
N ALA A 410 -50.50 -11.50 7.36
CA ALA A 410 -49.82 -12.54 8.14
C ALA A 410 -48.58 -13.09 7.43
N ARG A 411 -47.48 -13.21 8.16
CA ARG A 411 -46.26 -13.90 7.71
C ARG A 411 -46.51 -15.41 7.56
N PRO A 412 -46.04 -16.04 6.48
CA PRO A 412 -46.07 -17.50 6.37
C PRO A 412 -45.04 -18.14 7.31
N ARG A 413 -45.50 -19.14 8.05
CA ARG A 413 -44.69 -20.02 8.91
C ARG A 413 -43.74 -20.88 8.03
N GLN A 414 -42.47 -20.82 8.30
CA GLN A 414 -41.50 -21.80 7.78
C GLN A 414 -41.61 -23.12 8.52
N PRO A 415 -41.52 -24.26 7.82
CA PRO A 415 -41.50 -25.57 8.47
C PRO A 415 -40.10 -25.85 9.07
N ALA A 416 -40.15 -26.45 10.26
CA ALA A 416 -39.00 -26.94 11.01
C ALA A 416 -38.22 -27.99 10.21
N ARG A 417 -36.91 -27.77 10.01
CA ARG A 417 -35.96 -28.78 9.52
C ARG A 417 -35.40 -29.57 10.70
N ALA A 418 -35.56 -30.88 10.64
CA ALA A 418 -35.00 -31.87 11.55
C ALA A 418 -33.46 -31.92 11.42
N PRO A 419 -32.72 -32.27 12.49
CA PRO A 419 -31.25 -32.39 12.45
C PRO A 419 -30.85 -33.74 11.87
N ALA A 420 -30.02 -33.72 10.81
CA ALA A 420 -29.34 -34.90 10.32
C ALA A 420 -28.10 -35.21 11.21
N ARG A 421 -28.14 -36.37 11.82
CA ARG A 421 -26.96 -37.02 12.43
C ARG A 421 -26.03 -37.50 11.32
N THR A 422 -24.77 -37.08 11.37
CA THR A 422 -23.69 -37.69 10.60
C THR A 422 -22.58 -38.06 11.58
N THR A 423 -22.47 -39.33 11.86
CA THR A 423 -21.33 -39.98 12.50
C THR A 423 -20.21 -40.07 11.45
N ALA A 424 -19.08 -39.46 11.69
CA ALA A 424 -17.86 -39.69 10.94
C ALA A 424 -16.82 -40.28 11.90
N THR A 425 -16.54 -41.56 11.67
CA THR A 425 -15.49 -42.34 12.31
C THR A 425 -14.15 -41.90 11.71
N ALA A 426 -13.25 -41.34 12.51
CA ALA A 426 -11.89 -41.03 12.10
C ALA A 426 -10.98 -42.20 12.48
N THR A 427 -10.48 -42.91 11.48
CA THR A 427 -9.44 -43.93 11.62
C THR A 427 -8.08 -43.22 11.55
N ALA A 428 -7.36 -43.23 12.66
CA ALA A 428 -5.98 -42.73 12.74
C ALA A 428 -5.04 -43.85 12.30
N THR A 429 -4.37 -43.67 11.18
CA THR A 429 -3.26 -44.52 10.75
C THR A 429 -1.95 -43.87 11.17
N ALA A 430 -1.29 -44.46 12.16
CA ALA A 430 0.05 -44.08 12.59
C ALA A 430 1.08 -44.68 11.63
N THR A 431 1.81 -43.83 10.93
CA THR A 431 2.98 -44.23 10.12
C THR A 431 4.24 -43.99 10.94
N ALA A 432 4.92 -45.05 11.30
CA ALA A 432 6.20 -45.04 12.00
C ALA A 432 7.32 -44.63 11.03
N PHE A 433 8.16 -43.68 11.46
CA PHE A 433 9.41 -43.31 10.79
C PHE A 433 10.53 -44.25 11.24
N PRO A 434 11.40 -44.72 10.35
CA PRO A 434 12.59 -45.48 10.73
C PRO A 434 13.68 -44.58 11.30
N ARG A 435 14.28 -44.99 12.41
CA ARG A 435 15.49 -44.42 12.99
C ARG A 435 16.69 -44.66 12.07
N THR A 436 17.38 -43.62 11.67
CA THR A 436 18.68 -43.72 11.01
C THR A 436 19.77 -43.77 12.10
N GLU A 437 20.53 -44.83 12.10
CA GLU A 437 21.71 -45.04 12.93
C GLU A 437 22.83 -44.07 12.54
N VAL A 438 23.44 -43.48 13.56
CA VAL A 438 24.67 -42.69 13.43
C VAL A 438 25.84 -43.69 13.42
N VAL A 439 26.51 -43.83 12.27
CA VAL A 439 27.79 -44.51 12.14
C VAL A 439 28.90 -43.49 12.45
N THR A 440 29.53 -43.64 13.59
CA THR A 440 30.83 -43.05 13.92
C THR A 440 31.92 -44.00 13.45
N THR A 441 32.80 -43.53 12.60
CA THR A 441 34.11 -44.14 12.32
C THR A 441 35.22 -43.13 12.44
N PRO A 442 36.44 -43.54 12.78
CA PRO A 442 37.45 -42.86 13.59
C PRO A 442 38.18 -41.72 12.91
#